data_678ce5ca8b785c00621f72755f955656
#
_entry.id   678ce5ca8b785c00621f72755f955656
#
_cell.length_a   1.000
_cell.length_b   1.000
_cell.length_c   1.000
_cell.angle_alpha   90.00
_cell.angle_beta   90.00
_cell.angle_gamma   90.00
#
_symmetry.space_group_name_H-M   'P 1'
#
loop_
_entity.id
_entity.type
_entity.pdbx_description
1 polymer ?
#
loop_
_entity_poly.entity_id
_entity_poly.type
_entity_poly.pdbx_seq_one_letter_code
_entity_poly.pdbx_strand_id
1 'polypeptide(L)'
;GTDGIRGNASHAPYLQDDFLLILGQTLVAWAHQSDAEPRFLIAHDSRSSSRRIQNALRRGIAAAGGQTIIAGMLPSPALISIVRQAATYAAGIMITASHNAAADNGIKFCSNRGKITTDDEQQLRLLLSKHTITTCKLLPLPRLKQLPKHQLTSYVTGLLELMPSRALA
;
A
#
# COMPACT_ATOMS: atom_id res chain seq x y z
N GLY A 1 11.27 -4.61 -8.11
CA GLY A 1 12.37 -3.88 -7.48
C GLY A 1 11.91 -3.11 -6.26
N THR A 2 12.83 -2.63 -5.44
CA THR A 2 12.54 -1.86 -4.21
C THR A 2 11.75 -0.58 -4.47
N ASP A 3 11.70 -0.09 -5.71
CA ASP A 3 10.82 1.00 -6.13
C ASP A 3 9.39 0.53 -6.49
N GLY A 4 9.08 -0.74 -6.26
CA GLY A 4 7.78 -1.34 -6.51
C GLY A 4 7.62 -1.89 -7.93
N ILE A 5 6.39 -2.15 -8.32
CA ILE A 5 5.99 -2.62 -9.64
C ILE A 5 5.29 -1.49 -10.40
N ARG A 6 5.51 -1.38 -11.71
CA ARG A 6 4.85 -0.39 -12.57
C ARG A 6 4.61 -0.95 -13.96
N GLY A 7 3.51 -0.54 -14.57
CA GLY A 7 3.21 -0.86 -15.96
C GLY A 7 1.84 -0.36 -16.38
N ASN A 8 1.46 -0.69 -17.60
CA ASN A 8 0.13 -0.35 -18.09
C ASN A 8 -0.94 -1.06 -17.25
N ALA A 9 -1.85 -0.29 -16.67
CA ALA A 9 -2.83 -0.81 -15.71
C ALA A 9 -3.81 -1.82 -16.30
N SER A 10 -4.03 -1.78 -17.62
CA SER A 10 -4.95 -2.69 -18.32
C SER A 10 -4.28 -3.97 -18.82
N HIS A 11 -2.97 -3.97 -19.03
CA HIS A 11 -2.27 -5.06 -19.73
C HIS A 11 -1.16 -5.72 -18.89
N ALA A 12 -0.53 -4.99 -17.95
CA ALA A 12 0.55 -5.55 -17.16
C ALA A 12 0.04 -6.70 -16.28
N PRO A 13 0.58 -7.93 -16.40
CA PRO A 13 0.07 -9.12 -15.69
C PRO A 13 0.04 -8.92 -14.17
N TYR A 14 1.04 -8.24 -13.63
CA TYR A 14 1.20 -7.94 -12.20
C TYR A 14 0.31 -6.79 -11.70
N LEU A 15 -0.53 -6.20 -12.54
CA LEU A 15 -1.56 -5.22 -12.18
C LEU A 15 -2.98 -5.74 -12.46
N GLN A 16 -3.12 -7.03 -12.85
CA GLN A 16 -4.41 -7.66 -13.01
C GLN A 16 -4.95 -8.16 -11.67
N ASP A 17 -6.26 -8.28 -11.56
CA ASP A 17 -6.94 -8.55 -10.30
C ASP A 17 -6.48 -9.86 -9.65
N ASP A 18 -6.22 -10.90 -10.45
CA ASP A 18 -5.76 -12.21 -9.94
C ASP A 18 -4.41 -12.10 -9.24
N PHE A 19 -3.45 -11.41 -9.86
CA PHE A 19 -2.15 -11.17 -9.26
C PHE A 19 -2.27 -10.29 -7.99
N LEU A 20 -3.10 -9.26 -8.03
CA LEU A 20 -3.31 -8.34 -6.91
C LEU A 20 -3.96 -9.03 -5.70
N LEU A 21 -4.85 -10.00 -5.95
CA LEU A 21 -5.42 -10.85 -4.91
C LEU A 21 -4.32 -11.68 -4.23
N ILE A 22 -3.49 -12.36 -5.02
CA ILE A 22 -2.36 -13.15 -4.50
C ILE A 22 -1.37 -12.26 -3.75
N LEU A 23 -1.05 -11.09 -4.31
CA LEU A 23 -0.17 -10.13 -3.66
C LEU A 23 -0.71 -9.69 -2.30
N GLY A 24 -2.03 -9.44 -2.20
CA GLY A 24 -2.68 -9.12 -0.94
C GLY A 24 -2.54 -10.22 0.11
N GLN A 25 -2.72 -11.48 -0.27
CA GLN A 25 -2.52 -12.64 0.61
C GLN A 25 -1.06 -12.77 1.02
N THR A 26 -0.15 -12.59 0.07
CA THR A 26 1.30 -12.64 0.30
C THR A 26 1.76 -11.60 1.32
N LEU A 27 1.20 -10.39 1.25
CA LEU A 27 1.53 -9.33 2.22
C LEU A 27 1.13 -9.72 3.65
N VAL A 28 0.02 -10.42 3.83
CA VAL A 28 -0.39 -10.93 5.16
C VAL A 28 0.59 -11.99 5.65
N ALA A 29 0.97 -12.95 4.80
CA ALA A 29 1.96 -13.95 5.14
C ALA A 29 3.34 -13.33 5.48
N TRP A 30 3.74 -12.30 4.73
CA TRP A 30 4.96 -11.55 5.01
C TRP A 30 4.91 -10.81 6.36
N ALA A 31 3.77 -10.18 6.70
CA ALA A 31 3.60 -9.52 7.99
C ALA A 31 3.74 -10.51 9.17
N HIS A 32 3.15 -11.69 9.05
CA HIS A 32 3.27 -12.74 10.08
C HIS A 32 4.69 -13.25 10.26
N GLN A 33 5.52 -13.30 9.20
CA GLN A 33 6.93 -13.67 9.32
C GLN A 33 7.76 -12.63 10.12
N SER A 34 7.25 -11.40 10.19
CA SER A 34 7.88 -10.28 10.92
C SER A 34 7.24 -10.03 12.29
N ASP A 35 6.42 -10.96 12.80
CA ASP A 35 5.61 -10.80 14.02
C ASP A 35 4.77 -9.50 14.04
N ALA A 36 4.43 -8.98 12.86
CA ALA A 36 3.64 -7.78 12.73
C ALA A 36 2.15 -8.11 12.57
N GLU A 37 1.29 -7.34 13.22
CA GLU A 37 -0.14 -7.41 12.96
C GLU A 37 -0.39 -7.07 11.49
N PRO A 38 -1.12 -7.92 10.71
CA PRO A 38 -1.28 -7.74 9.27
C PRO A 38 -2.27 -6.60 8.96
N ARG A 39 -1.88 -5.39 9.30
CA ARG A 39 -2.62 -4.15 9.07
C ARG A 39 -1.87 -3.26 8.09
N PHE A 40 -2.53 -2.87 7.01
CA PHE A 40 -1.93 -2.15 5.90
C PHE A 40 -2.62 -0.81 5.69
N LEU A 41 -1.82 0.26 5.53
CA LEU A 41 -2.31 1.58 5.12
C LEU A 41 -2.21 1.72 3.61
N ILE A 42 -3.34 1.98 2.92
CA ILE A 42 -3.36 2.11 1.46
C ILE A 42 -3.67 3.56 1.07
N ALA A 43 -2.80 4.15 0.28
CA ALA A 43 -3.00 5.44 -0.38
C ALA A 43 -2.85 5.32 -1.89
N HIS A 44 -3.35 6.29 -2.63
CA HIS A 44 -3.26 6.31 -4.09
C HIS A 44 -3.15 7.74 -4.63
N ASP A 45 -2.72 7.86 -5.89
CA ASP A 45 -2.81 9.08 -6.67
C ASP A 45 -4.16 9.19 -7.41
N SER A 46 -4.31 10.18 -8.29
CA SER A 46 -5.56 10.50 -9.00
C SER A 46 -5.88 9.59 -10.20
N ARG A 47 -5.08 8.55 -10.48
CA ARG A 47 -5.27 7.66 -11.65
C ARG A 47 -6.57 6.87 -11.56
N SER A 48 -7.28 6.75 -12.67
CA SER A 48 -8.58 6.06 -12.74
C SER A 48 -8.53 4.60 -12.33
N SER A 49 -7.41 3.90 -12.61
CA SER A 49 -7.19 2.49 -12.24
C SER A 49 -6.90 2.26 -10.77
N SER A 50 -6.57 3.31 -9.99
CA SER A 50 -6.13 3.17 -8.60
C SER A 50 -7.18 2.52 -7.71
N ARG A 51 -8.47 2.84 -7.90
CA ARG A 51 -9.56 2.23 -7.12
C ARG A 51 -9.72 0.73 -7.39
N ARG A 52 -9.57 0.29 -8.65
CA ARG A 52 -9.62 -1.14 -9.00
C ARG A 52 -8.48 -1.90 -8.31
N ILE A 53 -7.26 -1.40 -8.45
CA ILE A 53 -6.06 -1.98 -7.83
C ILE A 53 -6.22 -2.05 -6.31
N GLN A 54 -6.65 -0.96 -5.67
CA GLN A 54 -6.93 -0.91 -4.25
C GLN A 54 -7.93 -2.00 -3.82
N ASN A 55 -9.03 -2.15 -4.55
CA ASN A 55 -10.07 -3.10 -4.21
C ASN A 55 -9.61 -4.55 -4.36
N ALA A 56 -8.83 -4.88 -5.37
CA ALA A 56 -8.25 -6.20 -5.54
C ALA A 56 -7.28 -6.55 -4.41
N LEU A 57 -6.37 -5.65 -4.06
CA LEU A 57 -5.46 -5.82 -2.92
C LEU A 57 -6.22 -6.01 -1.60
N ARG A 58 -7.25 -5.21 -1.35
CA ARG A 58 -8.08 -5.31 -0.14
C ARG A 58 -8.77 -6.66 -0.01
N ARG A 59 -9.28 -7.21 -1.12
CA ARG A 59 -9.87 -8.56 -1.13
C ARG A 59 -8.84 -9.62 -0.75
N GLY A 60 -7.65 -9.56 -1.36
CA GLY A 60 -6.57 -10.50 -1.07
C GLY A 60 -6.12 -10.43 0.41
N ILE A 61 -5.91 -9.23 0.92
CA ILE A 61 -5.54 -9.00 2.32
C ILE A 61 -6.62 -9.54 3.26
N ALA A 62 -7.89 -9.22 3.01
CA ALA A 62 -8.99 -9.69 3.84
C ALA A 62 -9.18 -11.21 3.79
N ALA A 63 -8.99 -11.83 2.62
CA ALA A 63 -9.07 -13.27 2.44
C ALA A 63 -8.04 -14.04 3.29
N ALA A 64 -6.90 -13.43 3.56
CA ALA A 64 -5.85 -13.99 4.43
C ALA A 64 -5.96 -13.51 5.90
N GLY A 65 -7.06 -12.85 6.28
CA GLY A 65 -7.28 -12.39 7.66
C GLY A 65 -6.65 -11.03 8.01
N GLY A 66 -6.04 -10.34 7.04
CA GLY A 66 -5.45 -9.03 7.25
C GLY A 66 -6.47 -7.88 7.22
N GLN A 67 -6.03 -6.71 7.65
CA GLN A 67 -6.84 -5.49 7.71
C GLN A 67 -6.27 -4.40 6.81
N THR A 68 -7.16 -3.60 6.23
CA THR A 68 -6.78 -2.43 5.43
C THR A 68 -7.41 -1.16 5.98
N ILE A 69 -6.59 -0.12 6.07
CA ILE A 69 -7.01 1.25 6.37
C ILE A 69 -6.80 2.06 5.09
N ILE A 70 -7.80 2.83 4.68
CA ILE A 70 -7.76 3.63 3.47
C ILE A 70 -7.44 5.07 3.80
N ALA A 71 -6.30 5.53 3.31
CA ALA A 71 -5.87 6.92 3.47
C ALA A 71 -6.44 7.84 2.37
N GLY A 72 -6.94 7.25 1.28
CA GLY A 72 -7.40 8.01 0.14
C GLY A 72 -6.26 8.57 -0.73
N MET A 73 -6.47 9.75 -1.30
CA MET A 73 -5.48 10.41 -2.14
C MET A 73 -4.47 11.15 -1.25
N LEU A 74 -3.23 10.64 -1.19
CA LEU A 74 -2.13 11.24 -0.44
C LEU A 74 -0.83 11.18 -1.26
N PRO A 75 0.09 12.12 -1.05
CA PRO A 75 1.44 12.01 -1.60
C PRO A 75 2.24 10.92 -0.86
N SER A 76 3.18 10.29 -1.58
CA SER A 76 4.02 9.20 -1.01
C SER A 76 4.74 9.59 0.29
N PRO A 77 5.29 10.81 0.45
CA PRO A 77 5.89 11.22 1.71
C PRO A 77 4.92 11.20 2.90
N ALA A 78 3.65 11.58 2.69
CA ALA A 78 2.63 11.53 3.74
C ALA A 78 2.37 10.10 4.20
N LEU A 79 2.19 9.16 3.26
CA LEU A 79 2.02 7.75 3.58
C LEU A 79 3.20 7.21 4.39
N ILE A 80 4.43 7.47 3.94
CA ILE A 80 5.66 7.02 4.62
C ILE A 80 5.73 7.59 6.04
N SER A 81 5.46 8.89 6.20
CA SER A 81 5.49 9.56 7.50
C SER A 81 4.49 8.94 8.47
N ILE A 82 3.24 8.72 8.03
CA ILE A 82 2.19 8.13 8.87
C ILE A 82 2.56 6.70 9.29
N VAL A 83 3.07 5.87 8.36
CA VAL A 83 3.47 4.50 8.67
C VAL A 83 4.65 4.46 9.64
N ARG A 84 5.59 5.39 9.52
CA ARG A 84 6.74 5.50 10.44
C ARG A 84 6.35 5.93 11.85
N GLN A 85 5.38 6.82 11.97
CA GLN A 85 4.92 7.33 13.28
C GLN A 85 3.98 6.36 13.98
N ALA A 86 3.21 5.58 13.22
CA ALA A 86 2.23 4.66 13.76
C ALA A 86 2.76 3.20 13.68
N ALA A 87 3.25 2.69 14.80
CA ALA A 87 3.75 1.30 14.92
C ALA A 87 2.68 0.22 14.65
N THR A 88 1.46 0.61 14.31
CA THR A 88 0.31 -0.28 14.12
C THR A 88 0.17 -0.82 12.70
N TYR A 89 0.97 -0.35 11.75
CA TYR A 89 0.93 -0.81 10.35
C TYR A 89 2.13 -1.71 10.05
N ALA A 90 1.86 -2.89 9.51
CA ALA A 90 2.91 -3.76 8.96
C ALA A 90 3.59 -3.08 7.75
N ALA A 91 2.78 -2.46 6.88
CA ALA A 91 3.30 -1.68 5.75
C ALA A 91 2.30 -0.63 5.27
N GLY A 92 2.85 0.36 4.55
CA GLY A 92 2.12 1.27 3.69
C GLY A 92 2.19 0.82 2.23
N ILE A 93 1.07 0.94 1.53
CA ILE A 93 0.92 0.59 0.12
C ILE A 93 0.53 1.85 -0.65
N MET A 94 1.41 2.34 -1.50
CA MET A 94 1.14 3.48 -2.38
C MET A 94 0.83 3.01 -3.79
N ILE A 95 -0.36 3.29 -4.26
CA ILE A 95 -0.80 2.97 -5.64
C ILE A 95 -0.54 4.20 -6.50
N THR A 96 0.51 4.13 -7.32
CA THR A 96 0.96 5.24 -8.18
C THR A 96 1.98 4.76 -9.20
N ALA A 97 1.99 5.37 -10.38
CA ALA A 97 3.09 5.27 -11.33
C ALA A 97 3.95 6.56 -11.38
N SER A 98 3.83 7.44 -10.36
CA SER A 98 4.60 8.69 -10.29
C SER A 98 4.34 9.59 -11.52
N HIS A 99 5.37 9.86 -12.33
CA HIS A 99 5.31 10.73 -13.53
C HIS A 99 5.05 9.98 -14.85
N ASN A 100 4.76 8.67 -14.81
CA ASN A 100 4.43 7.89 -16.00
C ASN A 100 3.10 8.33 -16.62
N ALA A 101 2.84 7.90 -17.85
CA ALA A 101 1.60 8.15 -18.57
C ALA A 101 0.35 7.77 -17.76
N ALA A 102 -0.80 8.39 -18.07
CA ALA A 102 -2.04 8.19 -17.32
C ALA A 102 -2.56 6.73 -17.35
N ALA A 103 -2.26 5.99 -18.42
CA ALA A 103 -2.61 4.58 -18.57
C ALA A 103 -1.80 3.64 -17.67
N ASP A 104 -0.63 4.09 -17.18
CA ASP A 104 0.20 3.32 -16.27
C ASP A 104 -0.31 3.44 -14.83
N ASN A 105 0.00 2.44 -14.03
CA ASN A 105 -0.09 2.50 -12.58
C ASN A 105 1.00 1.63 -11.96
N GLY A 106 1.07 1.62 -10.64
CA GLY A 106 2.05 0.83 -9.93
C GLY A 106 1.72 0.70 -8.45
N ILE A 107 2.54 -0.07 -7.76
CA ILE A 107 2.41 -0.31 -6.33
C ILE A 107 3.80 -0.19 -5.72
N LYS A 108 3.93 0.67 -4.73
CA LYS A 108 5.13 0.83 -3.92
C LYS A 108 4.82 0.46 -2.47
N PHE A 109 5.79 -0.13 -1.80
CA PHE A 109 5.67 -0.50 -0.40
C PHE A 109 6.60 0.33 0.46
N CYS A 110 6.16 0.62 1.69
CA CYS A 110 7.01 1.18 2.73
C CYS A 110 6.69 0.50 4.07
N SER A 111 7.69 0.44 4.93
CA SER A 111 7.58 -0.01 6.32
C SER A 111 7.81 1.17 7.27
N ASN A 112 7.80 0.90 8.57
CA ASN A 112 8.18 1.87 9.60
C ASN A 112 9.65 2.35 9.47
N ARG A 113 10.49 1.62 8.73
CA ARG A 113 11.88 1.98 8.41
C ARG A 113 12.01 2.82 7.12
N GLY A 114 10.92 3.03 6.40
CA GLY A 114 10.89 3.74 5.11
C GLY A 114 10.55 2.83 3.94
N LYS A 115 11.25 2.94 2.81
CA LYS A 115 11.08 1.99 1.69
C LYS A 115 11.42 0.57 2.14
N ILE A 116 10.77 -0.43 1.55
CA ILE A 116 11.14 -1.83 1.77
C ILE A 116 12.58 -2.08 1.33
N THR A 117 13.25 -2.98 2.04
CA THR A 117 14.63 -3.38 1.76
C THR A 117 14.69 -4.42 0.63
N THR A 118 15.90 -4.71 0.15
CA THR A 118 16.12 -5.81 -0.80
C THR A 118 15.74 -7.16 -0.19
N ASP A 119 15.98 -7.34 1.11
CA ASP A 119 15.61 -8.57 1.82
C ASP A 119 14.08 -8.73 1.91
N ASP A 120 13.36 -7.66 2.23
CA ASP A 120 11.89 -7.65 2.20
C ASP A 120 11.36 -8.03 0.81
N GLU A 121 11.97 -7.49 -0.26
CA GLU A 121 11.60 -7.81 -1.63
C GLU A 121 11.84 -9.29 -1.96
N GLN A 122 12.99 -9.84 -1.56
CA GLN A 122 13.30 -11.26 -1.77
C GLN A 122 12.32 -12.17 -1.03
N GLN A 123 11.99 -11.84 0.21
CA GLN A 123 10.99 -12.58 1.00
C GLN A 123 9.61 -12.53 0.33
N LEU A 124 9.16 -11.35 -0.12
CA LEU A 124 7.90 -11.22 -0.85
C LEU A 124 7.88 -12.04 -2.15
N ARG A 125 8.98 -12.04 -2.91
CA ARG A 125 9.11 -12.85 -4.13
C ARG A 125 9.03 -14.36 -3.82
N LEU A 126 9.72 -14.81 -2.78
CA LEU A 126 9.69 -16.20 -2.35
C LEU A 126 8.28 -16.62 -1.90
N LEU A 127 7.58 -15.77 -1.16
CA LEU A 127 6.21 -16.02 -0.74
C LEU A 127 5.27 -16.06 -1.94
N LEU A 128 5.37 -15.11 -2.88
CA LEU A 128 4.59 -15.08 -4.11
C LEU A 128 4.73 -16.37 -4.93
N SER A 129 5.96 -16.94 -5.02
CA SER A 129 6.19 -18.16 -5.77
C SER A 129 5.54 -19.42 -5.16
N LYS A 130 5.20 -19.37 -3.87
CA LYS A 130 4.54 -20.48 -3.15
C LYS A 130 3.03 -20.40 -3.15
N HIS A 131 2.46 -19.24 -3.52
CA HIS A 131 1.01 -19.06 -3.50
C HIS A 131 0.33 -19.72 -4.70
N THR A 132 -0.62 -20.62 -4.39
CA THR A 132 -1.63 -21.08 -5.34
C THR A 132 -2.87 -20.17 -5.23
N ILE A 133 -3.46 -19.82 -6.37
CA ILE A 133 -4.66 -18.95 -6.40
C ILE A 133 -5.80 -19.64 -5.63
N THR A 134 -6.06 -19.18 -4.42
CA THR A 134 -7.32 -19.49 -3.75
C THR A 134 -8.40 -18.58 -4.34
N THR A 135 -9.57 -19.11 -4.61
CA THR A 135 -10.72 -18.42 -5.26
C THR A 135 -11.26 -17.26 -4.44
N CYS A 136 -10.47 -16.19 -4.31
CA CYS A 136 -10.85 -14.98 -3.54
C CYS A 136 -11.72 -14.00 -4.32
N LYS A 137 -11.95 -14.23 -5.61
CA LYS A 137 -12.77 -13.35 -6.48
C LYS A 137 -14.21 -13.19 -5.97
N LEU A 138 -14.73 -14.19 -5.28
CA LEU A 138 -16.11 -14.23 -4.80
C LEU A 138 -16.31 -13.59 -3.43
N LEU A 139 -15.23 -13.22 -2.73
CA LEU A 139 -15.39 -12.59 -1.43
C LEU A 139 -15.90 -11.15 -1.57
N PRO A 140 -16.90 -10.76 -0.76
CA PRO A 140 -17.36 -9.39 -0.73
C PRO A 140 -16.22 -8.45 -0.34
N LEU A 141 -16.24 -7.23 -0.85
CA LEU A 141 -15.30 -6.20 -0.42
C LEU A 141 -15.48 -5.93 1.08
N PRO A 142 -14.41 -5.99 1.88
CA PRO A 142 -14.51 -5.68 3.31
C PRO A 142 -14.98 -4.24 3.51
N ARG A 143 -15.66 -3.98 4.64
CA ARG A 143 -16.07 -2.61 4.98
C ARG A 143 -14.87 -1.67 4.99
N LEU A 144 -15.04 -0.46 4.43
CA LEU A 144 -14.00 0.56 4.41
C LEU A 144 -13.71 1.05 5.84
N LYS A 145 -12.45 0.93 6.25
CA LYS A 145 -11.91 1.63 7.42
C LYS A 145 -11.05 2.79 6.90
N GLN A 146 -11.36 4.00 7.30
CA GLN A 146 -10.62 5.19 6.88
C GLN A 146 -9.50 5.53 7.86
N LEU A 147 -8.49 6.22 7.35
CA LEU A 147 -7.40 6.78 8.15
C LEU A 147 -7.97 7.71 9.24
N PRO A 148 -7.61 7.53 10.51
CA PRO A 148 -7.98 8.45 11.57
C PRO A 148 -7.43 9.86 11.29
N LYS A 149 -8.27 10.88 11.46
CA LYS A 149 -7.92 12.29 11.16
C LYS A 149 -6.66 12.76 11.87
N HIS A 150 -6.46 12.36 13.12
CA HIS A 150 -5.29 12.79 13.91
C HIS A 150 -3.96 12.36 13.27
N GLN A 151 -3.88 11.21 12.59
CA GLN A 151 -2.65 10.76 11.93
C GLN A 151 -2.30 11.65 10.74
N LEU A 152 -3.29 12.13 9.99
CA LEU A 152 -3.06 13.10 8.92
C LEU A 152 -2.69 14.48 9.50
N THR A 153 -3.36 14.90 10.56
CA THR A 153 -3.04 16.16 11.25
C THR A 153 -1.60 16.17 11.74
N SER A 154 -1.12 15.09 12.38
CA SER A 154 0.28 14.98 12.84
C SER A 154 1.28 15.16 11.69
N TYR A 155 1.00 14.60 10.52
CA TYR A 155 1.85 14.80 9.34
C TYR A 155 1.87 16.28 8.90
N VAL A 156 0.70 16.92 8.81
CA VAL A 156 0.61 18.34 8.41
C VAL A 156 1.30 19.25 9.42
N THR A 157 1.09 19.01 10.71
CA THR A 157 1.76 19.78 11.78
C THR A 157 3.28 19.65 11.66
N GLY A 158 3.81 18.45 11.49
CA GLY A 158 5.24 18.25 11.29
C GLY A 158 5.81 18.95 10.05
N LEU A 159 5.03 19.10 8.98
CA LEU A 159 5.43 19.90 7.82
C LEU A 159 5.48 21.39 8.15
N LEU A 160 4.49 21.91 8.90
CA LEU A 160 4.46 23.32 9.29
C LEU A 160 5.63 23.69 10.20
N GLU A 161 6.05 22.81 11.09
CA GLU A 161 7.23 22.99 11.95
C GLU A 161 8.55 23.11 11.17
N LEU A 162 8.62 22.53 9.97
CA LEU A 162 9.78 22.63 9.07
C LEU A 162 9.81 23.93 8.25
N MET A 163 8.71 24.68 8.23
CA MET A 163 8.62 25.92 7.45
C MET A 163 9.29 27.07 8.21
N PRO A 164 10.08 27.92 7.52
CA PRO A 164 10.61 29.13 8.12
C PRO A 164 9.46 30.03 8.62
N SER A 165 9.58 30.61 9.80
CA SER A 165 8.56 31.47 10.41
C SER A 165 8.11 32.65 9.54
N ARG A 166 8.93 33.06 8.56
CA ARG A 166 8.60 34.10 7.56
C ARG A 166 7.73 33.61 6.39
N ALA A 167 7.50 32.33 6.23
CA ALA A 167 6.70 31.78 5.13
C ALA A 167 5.19 31.76 5.42
N LEU A 168 4.78 32.10 6.64
CA LEU A 168 3.39 32.09 7.12
C LEU A 168 2.84 33.50 7.39
N ALA A 169 3.57 34.56 7.02
CA ALA A 169 3.17 35.95 7.21
C ALA A 169 2.52 36.55 5.96
#